data_74b0798ec873875f4c7775e6a9618ae4
#
_entry.id   74b0798ec873875f4c7775e6a9618ae4
#
_cell.length_a   1.000
_cell.length_b   1.000
_cell.length_c   1.000
_cell.angle_alpha   90.00
_cell.angle_beta   90.00
_cell.angle_gamma   90.00
#
_symmetry.space_group_name_H-M   'P 1'
#
loop_
_entity.id
_entity.type
_entity.pdbx_description
1 polymer ?
#
loop_
_entity_poly.entity_id
_entity_poly.type
_entity_poly.pdbx_seq_one_letter_code
_entity_poly.pdbx_strand_id
1 'polypeptide(L)'
;MSVRDEIKEQQKKLKGQGFKAHWDYFWEYYKIHTIVAIVVLIFVIITIRDVTDNKPYAVYSMFINNRGMDTQTILQDGFAEYAGIDTEEYAVIVDTSSNFMSSIVDTTSVATSEKLMAMLAAHELDTIVADENTFGRYASQDTFIDLRTLYSESELESFGDRVFYVDQGYIDYLNSDEYTNYITSGEYDKNNKYAVMAAKYEEDFTYQKVAKEDMDDPIPVGIILDNSEALKSCEAFPEEAPIVGIAVNSQRIDNAKLFIEYLMQ
;
A
#
# COMPACT_ATOMS: atom_id res chain seq x y z
N MET A 1 -42.07 -15.02 44.56
CA MET A 1 -40.68 -15.13 45.07
C MET A 1 -39.75 -14.41 44.09
N SER A 2 -38.83 -13.63 44.60
CA SER A 2 -37.86 -12.97 43.73
C SER A 2 -36.76 -13.99 43.37
N VAL A 3 -36.20 -13.92 42.15
CA VAL A 3 -35.07 -14.79 41.70
C VAL A 3 -33.90 -14.75 42.70
N ARG A 4 -33.73 -13.64 43.39
CA ARG A 4 -32.74 -13.53 44.49
C ARG A 4 -33.04 -14.37 45.71
N ASP A 5 -34.31 -14.58 46.02
CA ASP A 5 -34.73 -15.40 47.21
C ASP A 5 -34.54 -16.88 46.92
N GLU A 6 -34.86 -17.33 45.71
CA GLU A 6 -34.56 -18.69 45.24
C GLU A 6 -33.07 -19.01 45.24
N ILE A 7 -32.23 -18.13 44.77
CA ILE A 7 -30.77 -18.29 44.78
C ILE A 7 -30.27 -18.44 46.23
N LYS A 8 -30.76 -17.62 47.15
CA LYS A 8 -30.39 -17.69 48.59
C LYS A 8 -30.84 -19.00 49.28
N GLU A 9 -32.05 -19.47 48.96
CA GLU A 9 -32.51 -20.77 49.50
C GLU A 9 -31.69 -21.95 48.97
N GLN A 10 -31.34 -21.93 47.70
CA GLN A 10 -30.52 -22.98 47.11
C GLN A 10 -29.08 -22.96 47.62
N GLN A 11 -28.50 -21.78 47.82
CA GLN A 11 -27.20 -21.63 48.46
C GLN A 11 -27.19 -22.13 49.91
N LYS A 12 -28.30 -22.00 50.66
CA LYS A 12 -28.44 -22.57 51.99
C LYS A 12 -28.50 -24.10 51.97
N LYS A 13 -29.11 -24.71 50.97
CA LYS A 13 -29.19 -26.17 50.80
C LYS A 13 -27.84 -26.79 50.44
N LEU A 14 -26.96 -26.02 49.78
CA LEU A 14 -25.62 -26.47 49.40
C LEU A 14 -24.60 -26.37 50.56
N LYS A 15 -24.93 -25.65 51.64
CA LYS A 15 -24.08 -25.53 52.81
C LYS A 15 -23.91 -26.93 53.50
N GLY A 16 -22.70 -27.47 53.40
CA GLY A 16 -22.36 -28.79 53.96
C GLY A 16 -22.32 -29.94 52.98
N GLN A 17 -22.62 -29.67 51.70
CA GLN A 17 -22.46 -30.67 50.63
C GLN A 17 -21.06 -30.54 50.00
N GLY A 18 -20.52 -31.68 49.50
CA GLY A 18 -19.17 -31.76 48.95
C GLY A 18 -19.02 -30.93 47.62
N PHE A 19 -17.77 -30.77 47.20
CA PHE A 19 -17.38 -29.99 46.00
C PHE A 19 -18.19 -30.32 44.74
N LYS A 20 -18.57 -31.59 44.57
CA LYS A 20 -19.38 -32.04 43.42
C LYS A 20 -20.75 -31.37 43.35
N ALA A 21 -21.47 -31.22 44.49
CA ALA A 21 -22.78 -30.58 44.51
C ALA A 21 -22.71 -29.07 44.20
N HIS A 22 -21.62 -28.41 44.64
CA HIS A 22 -21.39 -27.02 44.29
C HIS A 22 -21.04 -26.84 42.82
N TRP A 23 -20.28 -27.78 42.21
CA TRP A 23 -19.92 -27.79 40.79
C TRP A 23 -21.16 -28.03 39.90
N ASP A 24 -21.99 -29.01 40.26
CA ASP A 24 -23.22 -29.33 39.52
C ASP A 24 -24.20 -28.13 39.53
N TYR A 25 -24.36 -27.49 40.70
CA TYR A 25 -25.16 -26.28 40.84
C TYR A 25 -24.62 -25.13 39.99
N PHE A 26 -23.30 -24.87 40.07
CA PHE A 26 -22.67 -23.83 39.26
C PHE A 26 -22.89 -24.09 37.78
N TRP A 27 -22.67 -25.34 37.33
CA TRP A 27 -22.81 -25.67 35.89
C TRP A 27 -24.26 -25.63 35.42
N GLU A 28 -25.23 -25.97 36.26
CA GLU A 28 -26.66 -25.90 35.93
C GLU A 28 -27.13 -24.46 35.77
N TYR A 29 -26.74 -23.53 36.63
CA TYR A 29 -27.23 -22.16 36.66
C TYR A 29 -26.35 -21.15 35.92
N TYR A 30 -25.05 -21.36 35.88
CA TYR A 30 -24.11 -20.40 35.38
C TYR A 30 -23.39 -20.80 34.07
N LYS A 31 -23.63 -21.98 33.51
CA LYS A 31 -22.95 -22.49 32.33
C LYS A 31 -22.95 -21.48 31.16
N ILE A 32 -24.10 -20.86 30.86
CA ILE A 32 -24.22 -19.92 29.77
C ILE A 32 -23.41 -18.67 30.06
N HIS A 33 -23.52 -18.12 31.28
CA HIS A 33 -22.77 -16.93 31.65
C HIS A 33 -21.25 -17.19 31.67
N THR A 34 -20.85 -18.38 32.11
CA THR A 34 -19.44 -18.80 32.13
C THR A 34 -18.89 -18.95 30.69
N ILE A 35 -19.64 -19.60 29.82
CA ILE A 35 -19.24 -19.74 28.41
C ILE A 35 -19.14 -18.35 27.76
N VAL A 36 -20.10 -17.48 27.95
CA VAL A 36 -20.05 -16.10 27.42
C VAL A 36 -18.84 -15.33 27.98
N ALA A 37 -18.59 -15.45 29.30
CA ALA A 37 -17.44 -14.79 29.92
C ALA A 37 -16.11 -15.31 29.35
N ILE A 38 -15.98 -16.61 29.10
CA ILE A 38 -14.79 -17.22 28.49
C ILE A 38 -14.62 -16.72 27.04
N VAL A 39 -15.68 -16.69 26.25
CA VAL A 39 -15.64 -16.19 24.87
C VAL A 39 -15.21 -14.72 24.84
N VAL A 40 -15.81 -13.88 25.70
CA VAL A 40 -15.41 -12.47 25.83
C VAL A 40 -13.94 -12.34 26.24
N LEU A 41 -13.47 -13.15 27.20
CA LEU A 41 -12.08 -13.14 27.65
C LEU A 41 -11.11 -13.52 26.50
N ILE A 42 -11.45 -14.57 25.75
CA ILE A 42 -10.66 -15.00 24.59
C ILE A 42 -10.63 -13.88 23.54
N PHE A 43 -11.78 -13.26 23.25
CA PHE A 43 -11.86 -12.15 22.31
C PHE A 43 -10.99 -10.97 22.75
N VAL A 44 -11.05 -10.59 24.03
CA VAL A 44 -10.21 -9.52 24.59
C VAL A 44 -8.72 -9.88 24.50
N ILE A 45 -8.33 -11.12 24.82
CA ILE A 45 -6.93 -11.56 24.70
C ILE A 45 -6.45 -11.50 23.25
N ILE A 46 -7.26 -11.98 22.30
CA ILE A 46 -6.94 -11.91 20.87
C ILE A 46 -6.79 -10.45 20.43
N THR A 47 -7.74 -9.58 20.79
CA THR A 47 -7.69 -8.15 20.42
C THR A 47 -6.46 -7.46 21.02
N ILE A 48 -6.13 -7.72 22.29
CA ILE A 48 -4.93 -7.14 22.92
C ILE A 48 -3.68 -7.63 22.18
N ARG A 49 -3.62 -8.93 21.88
CA ARG A 49 -2.50 -9.51 21.16
C ARG A 49 -2.35 -8.88 19.77
N ASP A 50 -3.43 -8.78 18.99
CA ASP A 50 -3.41 -8.17 17.67
C ASP A 50 -2.95 -6.70 17.71
N VAL A 51 -3.35 -5.93 18.73
CA VAL A 51 -2.92 -4.55 18.92
C VAL A 51 -1.45 -4.45 19.35
N THR A 52 -0.97 -5.35 20.19
CA THR A 52 0.43 -5.34 20.66
C THR A 52 1.42 -5.95 19.67
N ASP A 53 0.97 -6.88 18.83
CA ASP A 53 1.81 -7.52 17.80
C ASP A 53 1.91 -6.65 16.50
N ASN A 54 1.05 -5.62 16.33
CA ASN A 54 1.13 -4.69 15.22
C ASN A 54 2.29 -3.69 15.43
N LYS A 55 3.42 -3.99 14.79
CA LYS A 55 4.58 -3.09 14.74
C LYS A 55 4.29 -1.92 13.81
N PRO A 56 4.69 -0.69 14.17
CA PRO A 56 4.64 0.44 13.23
C PRO A 56 5.53 0.15 12.03
N TYR A 57 5.13 0.64 10.86
CA TYR A 57 5.94 0.48 9.66
C TYR A 57 7.16 1.39 9.70
N ALA A 58 8.33 0.82 9.41
CA ALA A 58 9.51 1.59 9.05
C ALA A 58 9.38 2.10 7.61
N VAL A 59 8.90 1.25 6.71
CA VAL A 59 8.55 1.57 5.33
C VAL A 59 7.46 0.61 4.85
N TYR A 60 6.55 1.12 4.03
CA TYR A 60 5.61 0.31 3.25
C TYR A 60 5.79 0.60 1.77
N SER A 61 6.25 -0.39 1.01
CA SER A 61 6.46 -0.32 -0.43
C SER A 61 5.50 -1.26 -1.16
N MET A 62 4.78 -0.75 -2.15
CA MET A 62 3.91 -1.55 -3.02
C MET A 62 4.63 -1.82 -4.34
N PHE A 63 4.78 -3.09 -4.68
CA PHE A 63 5.33 -3.58 -5.95
C PHE A 63 4.19 -4.05 -6.84
N ILE A 64 3.93 -3.34 -7.92
CA ILE A 64 2.86 -3.68 -8.86
C ILE A 64 3.47 -4.40 -10.06
N ASN A 65 2.87 -5.52 -10.46
CA ASN A 65 3.33 -6.38 -11.55
C ASN A 65 4.67 -7.08 -11.28
N ASN A 66 5.04 -7.26 -10.00
CA ASN A 66 6.20 -8.07 -9.62
C ASN A 66 6.06 -9.51 -10.14
N ARG A 67 7.17 -10.10 -10.61
CA ARG A 67 7.25 -11.47 -11.13
C ARG A 67 8.00 -12.43 -10.20
N GLY A 68 8.93 -11.91 -9.38
CA GLY A 68 9.73 -12.72 -8.47
C GLY A 68 8.91 -13.32 -7.35
N MET A 69 9.14 -14.60 -7.06
CA MET A 69 8.39 -15.32 -6.01
C MET A 69 8.83 -14.94 -4.60
N ASP A 70 10.12 -14.66 -4.40
CA ASP A 70 10.73 -14.40 -3.10
C ASP A 70 11.04 -12.91 -2.88
N THR A 71 10.60 -12.03 -3.79
CA THR A 71 10.86 -10.59 -3.80
C THR A 71 10.53 -9.95 -2.45
N GLN A 72 9.37 -10.27 -1.90
CA GLN A 72 8.94 -9.74 -0.61
C GLN A 72 9.98 -10.00 0.47
N THR A 73 10.36 -11.26 0.70
CA THR A 73 11.28 -11.63 1.78
C THR A 73 12.67 -11.08 1.55
N ILE A 74 13.21 -11.23 0.34
CA ILE A 74 14.57 -10.77 0.00
C ILE A 74 14.71 -9.27 0.21
N LEU A 75 13.74 -8.47 -0.26
CA LEU A 75 13.83 -7.02 -0.14
C LEU A 75 13.51 -6.51 1.27
N GLN A 76 12.60 -7.16 2.00
CA GLN A 76 12.32 -6.80 3.39
C GLN A 76 13.55 -7.02 4.28
N ASP A 77 14.15 -8.21 4.21
CA ASP A 77 15.32 -8.55 5.00
C ASP A 77 16.54 -7.72 4.59
N GLY A 78 16.80 -7.58 3.29
CA GLY A 78 17.90 -6.80 2.76
C GLY A 78 17.82 -5.31 3.11
N PHE A 79 16.65 -4.72 3.02
CA PHE A 79 16.47 -3.32 3.40
C PHE A 79 16.56 -3.12 4.92
N ALA A 80 16.01 -4.03 5.73
CA ALA A 80 16.12 -3.95 7.17
C ALA A 80 17.61 -3.96 7.62
N GLU A 81 18.41 -4.82 7.00
CA GLU A 81 19.86 -4.88 7.24
C GLU A 81 20.56 -3.60 6.75
N TYR A 82 20.27 -3.15 5.53
CA TYR A 82 20.86 -1.95 4.93
C TYR A 82 20.61 -0.68 5.76
N ALA A 83 19.38 -0.49 6.20
CA ALA A 83 18.94 0.69 6.94
C ALA A 83 19.15 0.56 8.47
N GLY A 84 19.58 -0.61 8.96
CA GLY A 84 19.77 -0.86 10.40
C GLY A 84 18.46 -0.83 11.18
N ILE A 85 17.36 -1.27 10.58
CA ILE A 85 16.02 -1.26 11.20
C ILE A 85 15.92 -2.39 12.22
N ASP A 86 15.52 -2.06 13.45
CA ASP A 86 15.18 -3.06 14.45
C ASP A 86 13.83 -3.71 14.11
N THR A 87 13.89 -4.91 13.55
CA THR A 87 12.70 -5.67 13.14
C THR A 87 11.88 -6.22 14.30
N GLU A 88 12.37 -6.12 15.54
CA GLU A 88 11.57 -6.42 16.74
C GLU A 88 10.61 -5.26 17.06
N GLU A 89 10.97 -4.01 16.73
CA GLU A 89 10.17 -2.82 16.98
C GLU A 89 9.39 -2.35 15.76
N TYR A 90 9.95 -2.47 14.55
CA TYR A 90 9.38 -1.94 13.31
C TYR A 90 9.20 -3.01 12.24
N ALA A 91 8.18 -2.85 11.40
CA ALA A 91 7.96 -3.69 10.25
C ALA A 91 8.44 -3.00 8.96
N VAL A 92 9.20 -3.74 8.14
CA VAL A 92 9.46 -3.40 6.74
C VAL A 92 8.47 -4.19 5.89
N ILE A 93 7.66 -3.50 5.10
CA ILE A 93 6.67 -4.16 4.25
C ILE A 93 7.00 -3.91 2.79
N VAL A 94 7.21 -4.99 2.05
CA VAL A 94 7.27 -5.03 0.59
C VAL A 94 6.08 -5.86 0.11
N ASP A 95 5.06 -5.19 -0.38
CA ASP A 95 3.82 -5.81 -0.81
C ASP A 95 3.86 -6.11 -2.30
N THR A 96 3.98 -7.38 -2.65
CA THR A 96 4.07 -7.89 -4.02
C THR A 96 2.75 -8.50 -4.52
N SER A 97 1.66 -8.36 -3.76
CA SER A 97 0.39 -9.01 -4.09
C SER A 97 -0.44 -8.26 -5.14
N SER A 98 0.02 -7.09 -5.59
CA SER A 98 -0.70 -6.20 -6.48
C SER A 98 -0.31 -6.42 -7.94
N ASN A 99 -1.31 -6.66 -8.79
CA ASN A 99 -1.12 -6.80 -10.23
C ASN A 99 -2.10 -5.91 -10.98
N PHE A 100 -1.64 -5.32 -12.08
CA PHE A 100 -2.42 -4.47 -12.94
C PHE A 100 -2.23 -4.87 -14.40
N MET A 101 -3.31 -5.26 -15.06
CA MET A 101 -3.30 -5.57 -16.50
C MET A 101 -3.83 -4.36 -17.27
N SER A 102 -2.95 -3.67 -17.99
CA SER A 102 -3.29 -2.42 -18.69
C SER A 102 -4.32 -2.58 -19.81
N SER A 103 -4.40 -3.74 -20.41
CA SER A 103 -5.25 -3.98 -21.58
C SER A 103 -6.69 -4.43 -21.28
N ILE A 104 -7.01 -4.72 -20.02
CA ILE A 104 -8.31 -5.27 -19.63
C ILE A 104 -8.69 -4.72 -18.26
N VAL A 105 -9.90 -4.15 -18.14
CA VAL A 105 -10.49 -3.86 -16.84
C VAL A 105 -11.00 -5.17 -16.26
N ASP A 106 -10.16 -5.84 -15.50
CA ASP A 106 -10.49 -7.06 -14.77
C ASP A 106 -10.67 -6.79 -13.26
N THR A 107 -11.15 -7.79 -12.55
CA THR A 107 -11.38 -7.68 -11.10
C THR A 107 -10.08 -7.48 -10.31
N THR A 108 -8.95 -7.97 -10.80
CA THR A 108 -7.64 -7.83 -10.14
C THR A 108 -7.13 -6.40 -10.28
N SER A 109 -7.23 -5.81 -11.46
CA SER A 109 -6.85 -4.42 -11.72
C SER A 109 -7.70 -3.43 -10.91
N VAL A 110 -9.01 -3.69 -10.79
CA VAL A 110 -9.92 -2.89 -9.94
C VAL A 110 -9.50 -3.02 -8.48
N ALA A 111 -9.29 -4.23 -7.96
CA ALA A 111 -8.89 -4.46 -6.58
C ALA A 111 -7.52 -3.82 -6.26
N THR A 112 -6.56 -3.87 -7.18
CA THR A 112 -5.26 -3.19 -7.05
C THR A 112 -5.44 -1.67 -6.95
N SER A 113 -6.28 -1.08 -7.80
CA SER A 113 -6.55 0.36 -7.77
C SER A 113 -7.26 0.78 -6.48
N GLU A 114 -8.27 0.02 -6.03
CA GLU A 114 -8.97 0.28 -4.78
C GLU A 114 -8.03 0.18 -3.56
N LYS A 115 -7.18 -0.85 -3.53
CA LYS A 115 -6.17 -1.03 -2.47
C LYS A 115 -5.20 0.14 -2.44
N LEU A 116 -4.66 0.54 -3.59
CA LEU A 116 -3.74 1.67 -3.70
C LEU A 116 -4.39 2.96 -3.18
N MET A 117 -5.60 3.27 -3.64
CA MET A 117 -6.32 4.47 -3.20
C MET A 117 -6.62 4.46 -1.71
N ALA A 118 -7.00 3.30 -1.15
CA ALA A 118 -7.25 3.17 0.29
C ALA A 118 -5.98 3.41 1.10
N MET A 119 -4.83 2.87 0.67
CA MET A 119 -3.56 3.04 1.36
C MET A 119 -3.01 4.46 1.25
N LEU A 120 -3.18 5.11 0.09
CA LEU A 120 -2.88 6.53 -0.07
C LEU A 120 -3.74 7.37 0.88
N ALA A 121 -5.05 7.16 0.91
CA ALA A 121 -5.96 7.88 1.79
C ALA A 121 -5.67 7.66 3.29
N ALA A 122 -5.17 6.48 3.66
CA ALA A 122 -4.77 6.14 5.02
C ALA A 122 -3.36 6.66 5.39
N HIS A 123 -2.59 7.23 4.46
CA HIS A 123 -1.19 7.63 4.64
C HIS A 123 -0.27 6.46 5.06
N GLU A 124 -0.59 5.26 4.61
CA GLU A 124 0.17 4.06 4.96
C GLU A 124 1.22 3.66 3.92
N LEU A 125 1.13 4.21 2.70
CA LEU A 125 2.02 3.90 1.59
C LEU A 125 3.17 4.91 1.50
N ASP A 126 4.40 4.39 1.35
CA ASP A 126 5.58 5.24 1.21
C ASP A 126 6.13 5.24 -0.21
N THR A 127 6.26 4.06 -0.82
CA THR A 127 6.79 3.96 -2.18
C THR A 127 5.95 3.03 -3.04
N ILE A 128 5.93 3.31 -4.34
CA ILE A 128 5.38 2.43 -5.37
C ILE A 128 6.50 2.09 -6.34
N VAL A 129 6.63 0.78 -6.63
CA VAL A 129 7.55 0.25 -7.65
C VAL A 129 6.71 -0.48 -8.70
N ALA A 130 6.83 -0.07 -9.94
CA ALA A 130 6.03 -0.63 -11.04
C ALA A 130 6.77 -0.56 -12.38
N ASP A 131 6.29 -1.32 -13.36
CA ASP A 131 6.67 -1.16 -14.77
C ASP A 131 6.33 0.26 -15.28
N GLU A 132 6.96 0.66 -16.41
CA GLU A 132 6.81 2.03 -16.95
C GLU A 132 5.35 2.38 -17.23
N ASN A 133 4.57 1.47 -17.78
CA ASN A 133 3.17 1.73 -18.13
C ASN A 133 2.31 1.98 -16.88
N THR A 134 2.44 1.11 -15.89
CA THR A 134 1.70 1.22 -14.63
C THR A 134 2.14 2.45 -13.82
N PHE A 135 3.46 2.68 -13.72
CA PHE A 135 4.01 3.83 -13.02
C PHE A 135 3.56 5.14 -13.66
N GLY A 136 3.70 5.29 -14.99
CA GLY A 136 3.33 6.49 -15.74
C GLY A 136 1.84 6.82 -15.62
N ARG A 137 0.98 5.81 -15.61
CA ARG A 137 -0.45 5.98 -15.34
C ARG A 137 -0.71 6.65 -13.99
N TYR A 138 -0.11 6.15 -12.91
CA TYR A 138 -0.31 6.73 -11.59
C TYR A 138 0.42 8.08 -11.44
N ALA A 139 1.57 8.25 -12.07
CA ALA A 139 2.27 9.53 -12.10
C ALA A 139 1.42 10.65 -12.73
N SER A 140 0.65 10.32 -13.76
CA SER A 140 -0.29 11.26 -14.38
C SER A 140 -1.52 11.60 -13.51
N GLN A 141 -1.70 10.90 -12.38
CA GLN A 141 -2.78 11.13 -11.41
C GLN A 141 -2.30 11.81 -10.12
N ASP A 142 -1.17 12.52 -10.17
CA ASP A 142 -0.59 13.24 -9.03
C ASP A 142 -0.33 12.35 -7.80
N THR A 143 0.06 11.10 -8.05
CA THR A 143 0.26 10.10 -6.99
C THR A 143 1.59 10.25 -6.26
N PHE A 144 2.59 10.89 -6.87
CA PHE A 144 3.96 10.93 -6.39
C PHE A 144 4.41 12.33 -5.99
N ILE A 145 5.34 12.40 -5.04
CA ILE A 145 5.99 13.65 -4.63
C ILE A 145 6.91 14.16 -5.76
N ASP A 146 6.89 15.48 -5.98
CA ASP A 146 7.91 16.15 -6.77
C ASP A 146 9.29 16.00 -6.10
N LEU A 147 10.18 15.26 -6.74
CA LEU A 147 11.51 14.95 -6.20
C LEU A 147 12.38 16.20 -5.94
N ARG A 148 12.08 17.35 -6.57
CA ARG A 148 12.74 18.64 -6.30
C ARG A 148 12.49 19.12 -4.87
N THR A 149 11.46 18.62 -4.21
CA THR A 149 11.17 18.94 -2.80
C THR A 149 12.01 18.11 -1.81
N LEU A 150 12.58 17.00 -2.28
CA LEU A 150 13.28 16.01 -1.46
C LEU A 150 14.79 15.91 -1.75
N TYR A 151 15.19 16.26 -2.96
CA TYR A 151 16.57 16.16 -3.43
C TYR A 151 17.03 17.51 -3.94
N SER A 152 18.30 17.84 -3.68
CA SER A 152 18.95 19.01 -4.27
C SER A 152 19.12 18.82 -5.78
N GLU A 153 19.33 19.93 -6.50
CA GLU A 153 19.56 19.90 -7.95
C GLU A 153 20.76 19.00 -8.31
N SER A 154 21.86 19.06 -7.53
CA SER A 154 23.03 18.22 -7.75
C SER A 154 22.78 16.72 -7.52
N GLU A 155 21.89 16.36 -6.58
CA GLU A 155 21.48 14.97 -6.37
C GLU A 155 20.62 14.48 -7.54
N LEU A 156 19.67 15.28 -8.00
CA LEU A 156 18.85 14.93 -9.17
C LEU A 156 19.69 14.80 -10.45
N GLU A 157 20.67 15.70 -10.65
CA GLU A 157 21.62 15.59 -11.76
C GLU A 157 22.47 14.31 -11.69
N SER A 158 22.81 13.83 -10.49
CA SER A 158 23.56 12.59 -10.31
C SER A 158 22.79 11.34 -10.74
N PHE A 159 21.47 11.38 -10.71
CA PHE A 159 20.63 10.29 -11.24
C PHE A 159 20.63 10.25 -12.78
N GLY A 160 20.95 11.35 -13.46
CA GLY A 160 21.06 11.44 -14.92
C GLY A 160 19.77 11.01 -15.61
N ASP A 161 19.90 10.14 -16.62
CA ASP A 161 18.77 9.66 -17.42
C ASP A 161 17.81 8.72 -16.67
N ARG A 162 18.12 8.37 -15.42
CA ARG A 162 17.25 7.54 -14.57
C ARG A 162 16.10 8.32 -13.92
N VAL A 163 16.06 9.65 -14.05
CA VAL A 163 14.93 10.43 -13.53
C VAL A 163 13.73 10.28 -14.45
N PHE A 164 12.63 9.81 -13.90
CA PHE A 164 11.35 9.75 -14.60
C PHE A 164 10.57 11.05 -14.40
N TYR A 165 10.13 11.65 -15.50
CA TYR A 165 9.39 12.90 -15.51
C TYR A 165 7.95 12.69 -15.96
N VAL A 166 7.06 13.51 -15.42
CA VAL A 166 5.68 13.68 -15.90
C VAL A 166 5.44 15.15 -16.25
N ASP A 167 4.58 15.42 -17.23
CA ASP A 167 4.24 16.78 -17.62
C ASP A 167 3.09 17.30 -16.76
N GLN A 168 3.31 18.36 -15.96
CA GLN A 168 2.27 18.99 -15.15
C GLN A 168 1.09 19.43 -16.00
N GLY A 169 1.35 19.92 -17.20
CA GLY A 169 0.28 20.33 -18.12
C GLY A 169 -0.65 19.18 -18.50
N TYR A 170 -0.13 17.93 -18.56
CA TYR A 170 -0.97 16.75 -18.75
C TYR A 170 -1.80 16.42 -17.51
N ILE A 171 -1.21 16.49 -16.32
CA ILE A 171 -1.94 16.32 -15.05
C ILE A 171 -3.07 17.37 -14.94
N ASP A 172 -2.77 18.62 -15.22
CA ASP A 172 -3.76 19.71 -15.20
C ASP A 172 -4.89 19.47 -16.20
N TYR A 173 -4.56 18.98 -17.39
CA TYR A 173 -5.56 18.59 -18.39
C TYR A 173 -6.48 17.48 -17.86
N LEU A 174 -5.94 16.40 -17.26
CA LEU A 174 -6.73 15.29 -16.72
C LEU A 174 -7.66 15.74 -15.57
N ASN A 175 -7.33 16.82 -14.87
CA ASN A 175 -8.16 17.42 -13.82
C ASN A 175 -9.10 18.51 -14.32
N SER A 176 -9.17 18.77 -15.63
CA SER A 176 -9.96 19.85 -16.22
C SER A 176 -11.40 19.46 -16.56
N ASP A 177 -12.25 20.48 -16.70
CA ASP A 177 -13.60 20.30 -17.24
C ASP A 177 -13.56 19.79 -18.71
N GLU A 178 -12.52 20.11 -19.47
CA GLU A 178 -12.35 19.67 -20.86
C GLU A 178 -12.20 18.13 -20.90
N TYR A 179 -11.37 17.55 -20.05
CA TYR A 179 -11.24 16.09 -19.95
C TYR A 179 -12.55 15.43 -19.44
N THR A 180 -13.22 16.03 -18.47
CA THR A 180 -14.51 15.55 -17.99
C THR A 180 -15.57 15.53 -19.12
N ASN A 181 -15.58 16.56 -19.95
CA ASN A 181 -16.45 16.61 -21.13
C ASN A 181 -16.07 15.54 -22.17
N TYR A 182 -14.77 15.32 -22.40
CA TYR A 182 -14.31 14.25 -23.29
C TYR A 182 -14.80 12.89 -22.83
N ILE A 183 -14.61 12.52 -21.56
CA ILE A 183 -15.06 11.22 -21.01
C ILE A 183 -16.57 11.03 -21.18
N THR A 184 -17.35 12.12 -21.13
CA THR A 184 -18.80 12.06 -21.21
C THR A 184 -19.32 12.03 -22.65
N SER A 185 -18.72 12.80 -23.56
CA SER A 185 -19.20 12.99 -24.94
C SER A 185 -18.42 12.20 -26.00
N GLY A 186 -17.18 11.80 -25.68
CA GLY A 186 -16.23 11.22 -26.63
C GLY A 186 -15.60 12.26 -27.60
N GLU A 187 -15.91 13.55 -27.44
CA GLU A 187 -15.38 14.61 -28.28
C GLU A 187 -14.25 15.36 -27.58
N TYR A 188 -13.13 15.61 -28.28
CA TYR A 188 -11.98 16.34 -27.80
C TYR A 188 -11.33 17.22 -28.85
N ASP A 189 -10.59 18.25 -28.43
CA ASP A 189 -9.84 19.11 -29.35
C ASP A 189 -8.58 18.40 -29.86
N LYS A 190 -8.56 18.05 -31.13
CA LYS A 190 -7.43 17.40 -31.81
C LYS A 190 -6.17 18.26 -31.92
N ASN A 191 -6.26 19.57 -31.64
CA ASN A 191 -5.11 20.48 -31.63
C ASN A 191 -4.50 20.56 -30.21
N ASN A 192 -5.20 20.12 -29.17
CA ASN A 192 -4.67 20.05 -27.83
C ASN A 192 -3.86 18.75 -27.69
N LYS A 193 -2.52 18.86 -27.49
CA LYS A 193 -1.65 17.69 -27.37
C LYS A 193 -2.06 16.75 -26.20
N TYR A 194 -2.54 17.33 -25.10
CA TYR A 194 -2.95 16.55 -23.94
C TYR A 194 -4.27 15.82 -24.15
N ALA A 195 -5.20 16.43 -24.88
CA ALA A 195 -6.44 15.78 -25.27
C ALA A 195 -6.18 14.57 -26.19
N VAL A 196 -5.21 14.71 -27.11
CA VAL A 196 -4.78 13.59 -27.98
C VAL A 196 -4.10 12.49 -27.17
N MET A 197 -3.27 12.84 -26.19
CA MET A 197 -2.62 11.86 -25.29
C MET A 197 -3.66 11.09 -24.46
N ALA A 198 -4.61 11.79 -23.87
CA ALA A 198 -5.68 11.17 -23.09
C ALA A 198 -6.56 10.26 -23.96
N ALA A 199 -6.91 10.69 -25.17
CA ALA A 199 -7.69 9.87 -26.09
C ALA A 199 -6.96 8.59 -26.51
N LYS A 200 -5.65 8.64 -26.72
CA LYS A 200 -4.85 7.44 -26.99
C LYS A 200 -4.77 6.51 -25.78
N TYR A 201 -4.62 7.08 -24.58
CA TYR A 201 -4.62 6.29 -23.37
C TYR A 201 -5.95 5.53 -23.18
N GLU A 202 -7.09 6.20 -23.40
CA GLU A 202 -8.41 5.58 -23.29
C GLU A 202 -8.69 4.50 -24.35
N GLU A 203 -7.94 4.52 -25.47
CA GLU A 203 -8.09 3.54 -26.55
C GLU A 203 -7.49 2.17 -26.18
N ASP A 204 -6.32 2.13 -25.55
CA ASP A 204 -5.57 0.89 -25.27
C ASP A 204 -4.97 0.80 -23.87
N PHE A 205 -5.21 1.79 -23.01
CA PHE A 205 -4.69 1.91 -21.65
C PHE A 205 -3.15 1.87 -21.56
N THR A 206 -2.49 2.34 -22.63
CA THR A 206 -1.04 2.42 -22.69
C THR A 206 -0.57 3.84 -22.36
N TYR A 207 0.29 3.95 -21.33
CA TYR A 207 0.89 5.23 -20.96
C TYR A 207 1.70 5.82 -22.14
N GLN A 208 1.43 7.08 -22.45
CA GLN A 208 2.09 7.78 -23.54
C GLN A 208 3.32 8.51 -22.97
N LYS A 209 4.48 7.87 -23.04
CA LYS A 209 5.75 8.48 -22.62
C LYS A 209 6.08 9.67 -23.52
N VAL A 210 6.37 10.80 -22.90
CA VAL A 210 6.84 12.02 -23.56
C VAL A 210 8.29 12.28 -23.17
N ALA A 211 9.12 12.69 -24.11
CA ALA A 211 10.47 13.10 -23.79
C ALA A 211 10.44 14.40 -22.95
N LYS A 212 11.37 14.54 -21.99
CA LYS A 212 11.42 15.70 -21.09
C LYS A 212 11.43 17.03 -21.85
N GLU A 213 12.13 17.08 -23.01
CA GLU A 213 12.25 18.26 -23.86
C GLU A 213 10.94 18.67 -24.54
N ASP A 214 10.01 17.73 -24.67
CA ASP A 214 8.68 17.94 -25.28
C ASP A 214 7.59 18.22 -24.26
N MET A 215 7.94 18.18 -22.95
CA MET A 215 7.04 18.52 -21.84
C MET A 215 6.99 20.05 -21.66
N ASP A 216 5.81 20.57 -21.33
CA ASP A 216 5.66 22.00 -21.05
C ASP A 216 6.16 22.37 -19.64
N ASP A 217 5.91 21.50 -18.67
CA ASP A 217 6.40 21.64 -17.30
C ASP A 217 6.81 20.26 -16.71
N PRO A 218 8.04 19.80 -16.97
CA PRO A 218 8.53 18.50 -16.53
C PRO A 218 8.74 18.46 -15.02
N ILE A 219 8.04 17.57 -14.34
CA ILE A 219 8.19 17.30 -12.91
C ILE A 219 8.86 15.94 -12.72
N PRO A 220 10.00 15.86 -11.99
CA PRO A 220 10.64 14.61 -11.65
C PRO A 220 9.84 13.92 -10.52
N VAL A 221 9.34 12.71 -10.76
CA VAL A 221 8.46 11.99 -9.81
C VAL A 221 8.91 10.57 -9.51
N GLY A 222 9.92 10.07 -10.23
CA GLY A 222 10.39 8.69 -10.04
C GLY A 222 11.84 8.49 -10.45
N ILE A 223 12.39 7.35 -10.03
CA ILE A 223 13.74 6.90 -10.39
C ILE A 223 13.63 5.54 -11.08
N ILE A 224 14.24 5.42 -12.26
CA ILE A 224 14.32 4.17 -13.04
C ILE A 224 15.41 3.29 -12.43
N LEU A 225 15.07 2.05 -12.12
CA LEU A 225 15.94 1.08 -11.44
C LEU A 225 16.56 0.09 -12.45
N ASP A 226 17.28 0.60 -13.43
CA ASP A 226 17.83 -0.16 -14.56
C ASP A 226 18.97 -1.11 -14.17
N ASN A 227 19.68 -0.86 -13.08
CA ASN A 227 20.85 -1.63 -12.65
C ASN A 227 20.76 -2.18 -11.21
N SER A 228 19.59 -2.22 -10.61
CA SER A 228 19.38 -2.70 -9.25
C SER A 228 19.80 -4.16 -9.05
N GLU A 229 20.87 -4.39 -8.26
CA GLU A 229 21.27 -5.74 -7.87
C GLU A 229 20.24 -6.39 -6.95
N ALA A 230 19.58 -5.61 -6.10
CA ALA A 230 18.52 -6.08 -5.21
C ALA A 230 17.34 -6.67 -6.00
N LEU A 231 16.86 -5.97 -7.04
CA LEU A 231 15.77 -6.43 -7.90
C LEU A 231 16.17 -7.61 -8.78
N LYS A 232 17.41 -7.62 -9.29
CA LYS A 232 17.94 -8.75 -10.07
C LYS A 232 18.05 -10.02 -9.24
N SER A 233 18.47 -9.91 -7.98
CA SER A 233 18.63 -11.05 -7.07
C SER A 233 17.33 -11.82 -6.81
N CYS A 234 16.19 -11.14 -6.90
CA CYS A 234 14.85 -11.73 -6.70
C CYS A 234 14.01 -11.82 -7.99
N GLU A 235 14.57 -11.49 -9.15
CA GLU A 235 13.88 -11.52 -10.45
C GLU A 235 12.54 -10.72 -10.43
N ALA A 236 12.52 -9.60 -9.71
CA ALA A 236 11.29 -8.84 -9.47
C ALA A 236 10.65 -8.33 -10.77
N PHE A 237 11.47 -7.78 -11.68
CA PHE A 237 11.05 -7.26 -12.99
C PHE A 237 12.03 -7.73 -14.08
N PRO A 238 11.90 -8.94 -14.58
CA PRO A 238 12.89 -9.53 -15.50
C PRO A 238 12.80 -8.97 -16.93
N GLU A 239 11.69 -8.36 -17.31
CA GLU A 239 11.44 -7.93 -18.69
C GLU A 239 11.86 -6.48 -18.93
N GLU A 240 11.72 -5.61 -17.95
CA GLU A 240 12.02 -4.19 -18.04
C GLU A 240 12.44 -3.60 -16.69
N ALA A 241 13.18 -2.49 -16.72
CA ALA A 241 13.55 -1.77 -15.51
C ALA A 241 12.31 -1.08 -14.91
N PRO A 242 11.96 -1.38 -13.65
CA PRO A 242 10.85 -0.70 -13.00
C PRO A 242 11.23 0.71 -12.58
N ILE A 243 10.21 1.48 -12.22
CA ILE A 243 10.35 2.83 -11.71
C ILE A 243 9.84 2.85 -10.27
N VAL A 244 10.58 3.54 -9.39
CA VAL A 244 10.19 3.79 -8.01
C VAL A 244 9.84 5.25 -7.81
N GLY A 245 8.73 5.53 -7.11
CA GLY A 245 8.36 6.88 -6.68
C GLY A 245 7.90 6.89 -5.22
N ILE A 246 8.01 8.05 -4.58
CA ILE A 246 7.52 8.26 -3.21
C ILE A 246 6.08 8.76 -3.29
N ALA A 247 5.16 8.14 -2.55
CA ALA A 247 3.76 8.51 -2.51
C ALA A 247 3.57 9.94 -1.96
N VAL A 248 2.69 10.72 -2.58
CA VAL A 248 2.47 12.16 -2.29
C VAL A 248 2.17 12.45 -0.83
N ASN A 249 1.61 11.50 -0.09
CA ASN A 249 1.22 11.65 1.31
C ASN A 249 1.97 10.70 2.27
N SER A 250 3.13 10.17 1.85
CA SER A 250 4.00 9.37 2.72
C SER A 250 4.39 10.17 3.97
N GLN A 251 4.35 9.49 5.12
CA GLN A 251 4.77 10.05 6.41
C GLN A 251 6.17 9.63 6.84
N ARG A 252 6.82 8.72 6.09
CA ARG A 252 8.13 8.14 6.40
C ARG A 252 9.15 8.44 5.30
N ILE A 253 9.21 9.72 4.90
CA ILE A 253 10.01 10.21 3.76
C ILE A 253 11.49 9.80 3.85
N ASP A 254 12.10 9.89 5.03
CA ASP A 254 13.52 9.54 5.21
C ASP A 254 13.76 8.05 4.92
N ASN A 255 12.89 7.17 5.42
CA ASN A 255 12.98 5.74 5.14
C ASN A 255 12.61 5.41 3.69
N ALA A 256 11.67 6.14 3.09
CA ALA A 256 11.36 6.01 1.67
C ALA A 256 12.56 6.37 0.78
N LYS A 257 13.30 7.43 1.11
CA LYS A 257 14.55 7.80 0.41
C LYS A 257 15.60 6.71 0.58
N LEU A 258 15.83 6.23 1.81
CA LEU A 258 16.78 5.13 2.07
C LEU A 258 16.39 3.85 1.31
N PHE A 259 15.09 3.59 1.17
CA PHE A 259 14.62 2.44 0.39
C PHE A 259 14.92 2.59 -1.10
N ILE A 260 14.77 3.78 -1.66
CA ILE A 260 15.19 4.08 -3.03
C ILE A 260 16.69 3.89 -3.19
N GLU A 261 17.51 4.41 -2.26
CA GLU A 261 18.96 4.24 -2.27
C GLU A 261 19.38 2.75 -2.22
N TYR A 262 18.70 1.96 -1.39
CA TYR A 262 18.90 0.51 -1.34
C TYR A 262 18.57 -0.17 -2.68
N LEU A 263 17.46 0.19 -3.30
CA LEU A 263 17.07 -0.36 -4.60
C LEU A 263 17.99 0.07 -5.76
N MET A 264 18.74 1.16 -5.59
CA MET A 264 19.67 1.68 -6.60
C MET A 264 21.08 1.03 -6.56
N GLN A 265 21.36 0.15 -5.60
CA GLN A 265 22.63 -0.55 -5.47
C GLN A 265 22.82 -1.69 -6.51
#